data_5fca0d3366f3ff6060a9d94bf097c303
#
_entry.id   5fca0d3366f3ff6060a9d94bf097c303
#
_cell.length_a   1.000
_cell.length_b   1.000
_cell.length_c   1.000
_cell.angle_alpha   90.00
_cell.angle_beta   90.00
_cell.angle_gamma   90.00
#
_symmetry.space_group_name_H-M   'P 1'
#
loop_
_entity.id
_entity.type
_entity.pdbx_description
1 polymer ?
#
loop_
_entity_poly.entity_id
_entity_poly.type
_entity_poly.pdbx_seq_one_letter_code
_entity_poly.pdbx_strand_id
1 'polypeptide(L)'
;MGPPLGKKCVVFIDDLNMPQLTKYGSMPPIELMRQWLDHKGWYDNKEKEKVFKELIDLIFVCAMGPPGGGKNAVTPRFTRHFNVFAINNFDEQILNRIFSQLMGWNLKRGNFGAGDVARVLQGVILGSVDVFLFS
;
A
#
# COMPACT_ATOMS: atom_id res chain seq x y z
N MET A 1 -15.18 18.58 9.08
CA MET A 1 -15.66 17.42 8.28
C MET A 1 -15.03 16.16 8.84
N GLY A 2 -15.77 15.04 8.90
CA GLY A 2 -15.26 13.78 9.42
C GLY A 2 -16.32 12.69 9.37
N PRO A 3 -15.99 11.47 9.82
CA PRO A 3 -16.95 10.37 9.93
C PRO A 3 -18.03 10.68 10.99
N PRO A 4 -19.08 9.86 11.06
CA PRO A 4 -20.10 9.99 12.12
C PRO A 4 -19.49 9.93 13.52
N LEU A 5 -20.16 10.57 14.50
CA LEU A 5 -19.69 10.65 15.87
C LEU A 5 -19.32 9.26 16.44
N GLY A 6 -18.16 9.15 17.08
CA GLY A 6 -17.66 7.91 17.66
C GLY A 6 -17.01 6.93 16.66
N LYS A 7 -16.89 7.30 15.39
CA LYS A 7 -16.18 6.51 14.37
C LYS A 7 -14.91 7.22 13.92
N LYS A 8 -13.93 6.44 13.44
CA LYS A 8 -12.73 6.93 12.76
C LYS A 8 -12.77 6.47 11.32
N CYS A 9 -12.30 7.30 10.40
CA CYS A 9 -12.15 6.95 8.99
C CYS A 9 -10.68 6.70 8.68
N VAL A 10 -10.37 5.56 8.10
CA VAL A 10 -9.03 5.25 7.58
C VAL A 10 -9.04 5.47 6.07
N VAL A 11 -8.18 6.35 5.61
CA VAL A 11 -7.96 6.61 4.19
C VAL A 11 -6.70 5.86 3.77
N PHE A 12 -6.86 4.79 3.01
CA PHE A 12 -5.74 4.04 2.45
C PHE A 12 -5.38 4.60 1.08
N ILE A 13 -4.11 4.89 0.87
CA ILE A 13 -3.59 5.43 -0.39
C ILE A 13 -2.51 4.48 -0.89
N ASP A 14 -2.83 3.80 -1.98
CA ASP A 14 -1.87 2.95 -2.68
C ASP A 14 -1.10 3.76 -3.72
N ASP A 15 0.11 3.31 -4.06
CA ASP A 15 0.99 3.97 -5.02
C ASP A 15 1.13 5.49 -4.80
N LEU A 16 1.32 5.89 -3.55
CA LEU A 16 1.39 7.29 -3.12
C LEU A 16 2.33 8.16 -3.98
N ASN A 17 3.42 7.60 -4.48
CA ASN A 17 4.46 8.28 -5.22
C ASN A 17 4.32 8.18 -6.76
N MET A 18 3.15 7.77 -7.24
CA MET A 18 2.87 7.66 -8.68
C MET A 18 2.46 8.97 -9.37
N PRO A 19 1.86 9.97 -8.69
CA PRO A 19 1.48 11.22 -9.33
C PRO A 19 2.67 11.93 -9.99
N GLN A 20 2.40 12.58 -11.12
CA GLN A 20 3.42 13.32 -11.85
C GLN A 20 3.90 14.56 -11.08
N LEU A 21 5.20 14.82 -11.22
CA LEU A 21 5.80 16.06 -10.73
C LEU A 21 5.40 17.24 -11.62
N THR A 22 5.10 18.37 -10.99
CA THR A 22 4.99 19.65 -11.70
C THR A 22 6.37 20.10 -12.19
N LYS A 23 6.40 21.13 -13.04
CA LYS A 23 7.66 21.76 -13.47
C LYS A 23 8.54 22.27 -12.33
N TYR A 24 7.97 22.43 -11.15
CA TYR A 24 8.68 22.87 -9.94
C TYR A 24 9.04 21.71 -8.99
N GLY A 25 8.83 20.46 -9.40
CA GLY A 25 9.18 19.29 -8.62
C GLY A 25 8.20 18.96 -7.49
N SER A 26 7.01 19.55 -7.44
CA SER A 26 5.97 19.21 -6.46
C SER A 26 4.95 18.21 -7.03
N MET A 27 4.37 17.41 -6.16
CA MET A 27 3.24 16.52 -6.46
C MET A 27 1.97 17.10 -5.84
N PRO A 28 1.03 17.68 -6.64
CA PRO A 28 -0.14 18.37 -6.11
C PRO A 28 -0.97 17.57 -5.11
N PRO A 29 -1.26 16.25 -5.33
CA PRO A 29 -1.99 15.46 -4.35
C PRO A 29 -1.29 15.35 -2.99
N ILE A 30 0.04 15.18 -3.00
CA ILE A 30 0.85 15.09 -1.78
C ILE A 30 0.88 16.43 -1.04
N GLU A 31 0.98 17.54 -1.76
CA GLU A 31 0.96 18.86 -1.14
C GLU A 31 -0.40 19.17 -0.48
N LEU A 32 -1.52 18.72 -1.08
CA LEU A 32 -2.83 18.83 -0.45
C LEU A 32 -2.93 18.02 0.85
N MET A 33 -2.46 16.79 0.84
CA MET A 33 -2.42 15.95 2.04
C MET A 33 -1.48 16.52 3.09
N ARG A 34 -0.35 17.09 2.68
CA ARG A 34 0.57 17.77 3.59
C ARG A 34 -0.09 18.97 4.25
N GLN A 35 -0.86 19.78 3.52
CA GLN A 35 -1.63 20.88 4.11
C GLN A 35 -2.57 20.38 5.19
N TRP A 36 -3.28 19.26 4.95
CA TRP A 36 -4.14 18.68 5.97
C TRP A 36 -3.35 18.17 7.19
N LEU A 37 -2.22 17.51 6.99
CA LEU A 37 -1.39 16.99 8.09
C LEU A 37 -0.79 18.11 8.95
N ASP A 38 -0.37 19.20 8.32
CA ASP A 38 0.19 20.38 9.01
C ASP A 38 -0.89 21.18 9.76
N HIS A 39 -2.07 21.38 9.16
CA HIS A 39 -3.10 22.32 9.65
C HIS A 39 -4.40 21.63 10.10
N LYS A 40 -4.49 20.31 9.99
CA LYS A 40 -5.71 19.52 10.31
C LYS A 40 -6.93 19.88 9.44
N GLY A 41 -6.70 20.44 8.28
CA GLY A 41 -7.76 20.84 7.37
C GLY A 41 -7.23 21.41 6.06
N TRP A 42 -8.13 21.78 5.20
CA TRP A 42 -7.84 22.45 3.93
C TRP A 42 -8.90 23.49 3.57
N TYR A 43 -8.63 24.26 2.52
CA TYR A 43 -9.56 25.25 1.99
C TYR A 43 -10.47 24.66 0.93
N ASP A 44 -11.77 24.88 1.03
CA ASP A 44 -12.72 24.54 -0.01
C ASP A 44 -12.73 25.62 -1.08
N ASN A 45 -12.37 25.23 -2.32
CA ASN A 45 -12.30 26.13 -3.46
C ASN A 45 -13.62 26.21 -4.27
N LYS A 46 -14.64 25.45 -3.89
CA LYS A 46 -15.93 25.45 -4.59
C LYS A 46 -16.81 26.63 -4.23
N GLU A 47 -16.62 27.21 -3.06
CA GLU A 47 -17.37 28.39 -2.61
C GLU A 47 -16.64 29.67 -3.06
N LYS A 48 -17.40 30.76 -3.27
CA LYS A 48 -16.84 32.07 -3.63
C LYS A 48 -15.86 32.59 -2.56
N GLU A 49 -16.13 32.28 -1.32
CA GLU A 49 -15.22 32.50 -0.20
C GLU A 49 -14.50 31.21 0.13
N LYS A 50 -13.17 31.25 0.19
CA LYS A 50 -12.34 30.09 0.56
C LYS A 50 -12.51 29.79 2.05
N VAL A 51 -13.45 28.91 2.36
CA VAL A 51 -13.72 28.51 3.74
C VAL A 51 -12.74 27.39 4.14
N PHE A 52 -12.09 27.56 5.28
CA PHE A 52 -11.26 26.52 5.87
C PHE A 52 -12.16 25.45 6.50
N LYS A 53 -11.99 24.20 6.08
CA LYS A 53 -12.71 23.03 6.61
C LYS A 53 -11.77 22.17 7.42
N GLU A 54 -11.99 22.11 8.71
CA GLU A 54 -11.27 21.21 9.60
C GLU A 54 -11.68 19.75 9.33
N LEU A 55 -10.68 18.85 9.32
CA LEU A 55 -10.86 17.42 9.12
C LEU A 55 -10.47 16.69 10.40
N ILE A 56 -11.44 16.02 11.01
CA ILE A 56 -11.29 15.32 12.29
C ILE A 56 -11.53 13.81 12.12
N ASP A 57 -10.90 13.01 12.99
CA ASP A 57 -11.04 11.54 13.04
C ASP A 57 -10.70 10.83 11.73
N LEU A 58 -9.74 11.37 10.97
CA LEU A 58 -9.15 10.74 9.78
C LEU A 58 -7.74 10.23 10.08
N ILE A 59 -7.45 9.03 9.61
CA ILE A 59 -6.14 8.39 9.70
C ILE A 59 -5.70 8.05 8.27
N PHE A 60 -4.47 8.45 7.90
CA PHE A 60 -3.86 8.02 6.64
C PHE A 60 -2.99 6.80 6.82
N VAL A 61 -3.16 5.85 5.90
CA VAL A 61 -2.26 4.71 5.70
C VAL A 61 -1.84 4.74 4.24
N CYS A 62 -0.55 4.80 3.98
CA CYS A 62 -0.01 4.94 2.63
C CYS A 62 0.91 3.77 2.29
N ALA A 63 0.83 3.30 1.06
CA ALA A 63 1.77 2.35 0.49
C ALA A 63 2.46 2.99 -0.72
N MET A 64 3.76 2.72 -0.89
CA MET A 64 4.52 3.18 -2.05
C MET A 64 5.67 2.23 -2.36
N GLY A 65 6.04 2.13 -3.63
CA GLY A 65 7.26 1.46 -4.05
C GLY A 65 8.48 2.39 -4.00
N PRO A 66 9.69 1.85 -4.17
CA PRO A 66 10.90 2.66 -4.28
C PRO A 66 10.83 3.60 -5.48
N PRO A 67 11.57 4.73 -5.46
CA PRO A 67 11.66 5.62 -6.60
C PRO A 67 12.27 4.89 -7.81
N GLY A 68 11.67 5.09 -8.99
CA GLY A 68 12.07 4.43 -10.24
C GLY A 68 10.88 3.82 -10.96
N GLY A 69 11.03 3.44 -12.22
CA GLY A 69 9.94 2.81 -12.99
C GLY A 69 8.65 3.62 -13.06
N GLY A 70 8.75 4.94 -13.19
CA GLY A 70 7.58 5.83 -13.20
C GLY A 70 7.11 6.30 -11.82
N LYS A 71 7.78 5.88 -10.75
CA LYS A 71 7.51 6.31 -9.36
C LYS A 71 8.51 7.38 -8.92
N ASN A 72 8.00 8.43 -8.29
CA ASN A 72 8.77 9.58 -7.87
C ASN A 72 9.24 9.47 -6.41
N ALA A 73 10.30 10.19 -6.06
CA ALA A 73 10.72 10.31 -4.66
C ALA A 73 9.78 11.26 -3.90
N VAL A 74 9.31 10.82 -2.73
CA VAL A 74 8.49 11.63 -1.83
C VAL A 74 9.39 12.44 -0.91
N THR A 75 9.08 13.72 -0.73
CA THR A 75 9.92 14.63 0.05
C THR A 75 9.84 14.36 1.56
N PRO A 76 10.94 14.59 2.32
CA PRO A 76 10.93 14.46 3.78
C PRO A 76 9.90 15.35 4.47
N ARG A 77 9.50 16.46 3.86
CA ARG A 77 8.44 17.36 4.37
C ARG A 77 7.10 16.66 4.54
N PHE A 78 6.82 15.66 3.72
CA PHE A 78 5.61 14.86 3.83
C PHE A 78 5.81 13.65 4.74
N THR A 79 6.90 12.90 4.56
CA THR A 79 7.16 11.66 5.31
C THR A 79 7.40 11.87 6.79
N ARG A 80 7.78 13.08 7.22
CA ARG A 80 7.92 13.44 8.67
C ARG A 80 6.65 13.21 9.49
N HIS A 81 5.49 13.18 8.86
CA HIS A 81 4.20 12.97 9.53
C HIS A 81 3.86 11.49 9.73
N PHE A 82 4.67 10.58 9.19
CA PHE A 82 4.40 9.14 9.18
C PHE A 82 5.47 8.34 9.89
N ASN A 83 5.04 7.23 10.47
CA ASN A 83 5.96 6.14 10.82
C ASN A 83 6.18 5.32 9.56
N VAL A 84 7.42 5.27 9.08
CA VAL A 84 7.79 4.61 7.83
C VAL A 84 8.32 3.22 8.13
N PHE A 85 7.73 2.21 7.50
CA PHE A 85 8.17 0.82 7.54
C PHE A 85 8.72 0.44 6.17
N ALA A 86 9.95 -0.04 6.13
CA ALA A 86 10.53 -0.63 4.92
C ALA A 86 10.29 -2.13 4.91
N ILE A 87 9.73 -2.63 3.81
CA ILE A 87 9.49 -4.06 3.58
C ILE A 87 10.39 -4.47 2.42
N ASN A 88 11.27 -5.42 2.67
CA ASN A 88 12.15 -5.98 1.64
C ASN A 88 11.34 -6.86 0.69
N ASN A 89 11.84 -6.99 -0.53
CA ASN A 89 11.29 -7.95 -1.49
C ASN A 89 11.36 -9.37 -0.92
N PHE A 90 10.40 -10.19 -1.30
CA PHE A 90 10.39 -11.59 -0.95
C PHE A 90 11.57 -12.30 -1.63
N ASP A 91 12.34 -13.04 -0.86
CA ASP A 91 13.32 -13.98 -1.41
C ASP A 91 12.63 -15.32 -1.75
N GLU A 92 13.34 -16.15 -2.50
CA GLU A 92 12.84 -17.45 -2.92
C GLU A 92 12.45 -18.37 -1.73
N GLN A 93 13.18 -18.29 -0.63
CA GLN A 93 12.91 -19.09 0.57
C GLN A 93 11.60 -18.67 1.24
N ILE A 94 11.33 -17.36 1.32
CA ILE A 94 10.09 -16.83 1.88
C ILE A 94 8.91 -17.21 0.98
N LEU A 95 9.05 -17.06 -0.34
CA LEU A 95 8.01 -17.46 -1.31
C LEU A 95 7.70 -18.94 -1.21
N ASN A 96 8.73 -19.80 -1.21
CA ASN A 96 8.56 -21.24 -1.03
C ASN A 96 7.81 -21.58 0.27
N ARG A 97 8.14 -20.91 1.37
CA ARG A 97 7.45 -21.09 2.65
C ARG A 97 5.98 -20.69 2.58
N ILE A 98 5.68 -19.54 1.99
CA ILE A 98 4.29 -19.04 1.86
C ILE A 98 3.47 -20.00 1.01
N PHE A 99 3.95 -20.34 -0.18
CA PHE A 99 3.22 -21.24 -1.08
C PHE A 99 3.09 -22.65 -0.52
N SER A 100 4.13 -23.17 0.16
CA SER A 100 4.06 -24.47 0.83
C SER A 100 2.99 -24.52 1.91
N GLN A 101 2.86 -23.47 2.72
CA GLN A 101 1.85 -23.39 3.75
C GLN A 101 0.44 -23.30 3.18
N LEU A 102 0.23 -22.45 2.18
CA LEU A 102 -1.08 -22.27 1.54
C LEU A 102 -1.53 -23.53 0.81
N MET A 103 -0.65 -24.14 0.02
CA MET A 103 -0.96 -25.36 -0.71
C MET A 103 -1.12 -26.57 0.23
N GLY A 104 -0.25 -26.68 1.24
CA GLY A 104 -0.36 -27.73 2.24
C GLY A 104 -1.68 -27.67 3.01
N TRP A 105 -2.17 -26.48 3.36
CA TRP A 105 -3.47 -26.30 3.97
C TRP A 105 -4.62 -26.65 3.01
N ASN A 106 -4.54 -26.22 1.75
CA ASN A 106 -5.57 -26.49 0.75
C ASN A 106 -5.69 -27.98 0.43
N LEU A 107 -4.57 -28.66 0.28
CA LEU A 107 -4.52 -30.11 0.01
C LEU A 107 -4.97 -30.95 1.20
N LYS A 108 -4.70 -30.53 2.44
CA LYS A 108 -5.22 -31.20 3.66
C LYS A 108 -6.73 -31.07 3.79
N ARG A 109 -7.31 -29.97 3.30
CA ARG A 109 -8.75 -29.73 3.33
C ARG A 109 -9.50 -30.45 2.21
N GLY A 110 -8.83 -30.69 1.08
CA GLY A 110 -9.36 -31.48 -0.04
C GLY A 110 -9.13 -32.97 0.20
N ASN A 111 -10.05 -33.81 -0.27
CA ASN A 111 -9.94 -35.28 -0.19
C ASN A 111 -8.94 -35.83 -1.25
N PHE A 112 -7.71 -35.37 -1.22
CA PHE A 112 -6.66 -35.86 -2.09
C PHE A 112 -5.90 -37.03 -1.45
N GLY A 113 -5.55 -38.05 -2.24
CA GLY A 113 -4.74 -39.18 -1.77
C GLY A 113 -3.33 -38.74 -1.33
N ALA A 114 -2.82 -39.30 -0.24
CA ALA A 114 -1.54 -38.88 0.35
C ALA A 114 -0.33 -39.00 -0.62
N GLY A 115 -0.36 -39.90 -1.62
CA GLY A 115 0.69 -40.06 -2.62
C GLY A 115 0.71 -38.99 -3.69
N ASP A 116 -0.45 -38.47 -4.06
CA ASP A 116 -0.58 -37.43 -5.08
C ASP A 116 -0.27 -36.07 -4.52
N VAL A 117 -0.54 -35.83 -3.25
CA VAL A 117 -0.29 -34.58 -2.53
C VAL A 117 1.18 -34.18 -2.56
N ALA A 118 2.09 -35.13 -2.32
CA ALA A 118 3.53 -34.82 -2.28
C ALA A 118 4.12 -34.45 -3.66
N ARG A 119 3.67 -35.12 -4.72
CA ARG A 119 4.14 -34.86 -6.11
C ARG A 119 3.62 -33.53 -6.65
N VAL A 120 2.32 -33.26 -6.44
CA VAL A 120 1.68 -32.03 -6.91
C VAL A 120 2.20 -30.82 -6.13
N LEU A 121 2.43 -30.99 -4.81
CA LEU A 121 2.90 -29.91 -3.94
C LEU A 121 4.22 -29.31 -4.43
N GLN A 122 5.23 -30.16 -4.69
CA GLN A 122 6.53 -29.67 -5.16
C GLN A 122 6.46 -28.98 -6.51
N GLY A 123 5.78 -29.57 -7.49
CA GLY A 123 5.68 -29.00 -8.85
C GLY A 123 4.92 -27.68 -8.89
N VAL A 124 3.82 -27.54 -8.14
CA VAL A 124 3.02 -26.32 -8.10
C VAL A 124 3.73 -25.21 -7.33
N ILE A 125 4.42 -25.53 -6.23
CA ILE A 125 5.16 -24.53 -5.46
C ILE A 125 6.31 -23.97 -6.29
N LEU A 126 7.14 -24.80 -6.90
CA LEU A 126 8.24 -24.35 -7.76
C LEU A 126 7.72 -23.49 -8.90
N GLY A 127 6.70 -23.94 -9.64
CA GLY A 127 6.11 -23.17 -10.72
C GLY A 127 5.49 -21.83 -10.25
N SER A 128 4.91 -21.78 -9.06
CA SER A 128 4.36 -20.53 -8.52
C SER A 128 5.44 -19.53 -8.12
N VAL A 129 6.55 -20.02 -7.57
CA VAL A 129 7.72 -19.18 -7.22
C VAL A 129 8.37 -18.62 -8.48
N ASP A 130 8.57 -19.47 -9.50
CA ASP A 130 9.15 -19.04 -10.77
C ASP A 130 8.29 -17.96 -11.45
N VAL A 131 6.97 -18.15 -11.52
CA VAL A 131 6.06 -17.15 -12.10
C VAL A 131 6.12 -15.84 -11.32
N PHE A 132 6.21 -15.88 -9.99
CA PHE A 132 6.27 -14.68 -9.18
C PHE A 132 7.61 -13.92 -9.30
N LEU A 133 8.72 -14.63 -9.47
CA LEU A 133 10.04 -14.02 -9.61
C LEU A 133 10.28 -13.41 -11.00
N PHE A 134 9.58 -13.91 -12.03
CA PHE A 134 9.74 -13.45 -13.42
C PHE A 134 8.61 -12.53 -13.91
N SER A 135 7.62 -12.21 -13.07
CA SER A 135 6.58 -11.23 -13.36
C SER A 135 6.99 -9.83 -12.91
#